data_ccb91e6ec9ab88a9e836e924bba4236d
#
_entry.id   ccb91e6ec9ab88a9e836e924bba4236d
#
_cell.length_a   1.000
_cell.length_b   1.000
_cell.length_c   1.000
_cell.angle_alpha   90.00
_cell.angle_beta   90.00
_cell.angle_gamma   90.00
#
_symmetry.space_group_name_H-M   'P 1'
#
loop_
_entity.id
_entity.type
_entity.pdbx_description
1 polymer ?
#
loop_
_entity_poly.entity_id
_entity_poly.type
_entity_poly.pdbx_seq_one_letter_code
_entity_poly.pdbx_strand_id
1 'polypeptide(L)'
;MGQQHDHHGPRLLIESAWCRATATPARWLVTWRMQNLGQEPFEVLSTWLPHDMFSSGQHTIAPPVRLLPQERALLELPVVCREPPESVVENAFVILRLRCLGQAWRAFVRLRVMVDTTGTPRPVCESVTVHPVGFSGRRGGSPPHLD
;
A
#
# COMPACT_ATOMS: atom_id res chain seq x y z
N MET A 1 24.26 -17.58 -4.09
CA MET A 1 23.96 -17.40 -3.89
C MET A 1 23.16 -17.09 -3.35
N GLY A 2 22.99 -16.76 -3.27
CA GLY A 2 22.32 -16.60 -2.77
C GLY A 2 21.63 -16.01 -2.59
N GLN A 3 21.50 -15.58 -2.60
CA GLN A 3 20.89 -15.02 -2.46
C GLN A 3 19.89 -14.85 -2.38
N GLN A 4 19.68 -14.76 -2.51
CA GLN A 4 18.71 -14.54 -2.50
C GLN A 4 17.88 -14.93 -1.92
N HIS A 5 17.75 -15.20 -1.73
CA HIS A 5 16.89 -15.74 -1.07
C HIS A 5 16.31 -15.12 -0.01
N ASP A 6 16.53 -14.47 0.23
CA ASP A 6 15.99 -13.69 1.18
C ASP A 6 14.68 -13.22 0.81
N HIS A 7 14.15 -13.53 -0.27
CA HIS A 7 12.88 -13.02 -0.62
C HIS A 7 11.81 -14.02 -0.36
N HIS A 8 11.68 -14.41 0.89
CA HIS A 8 10.59 -15.27 1.26
C HIS A 8 9.35 -14.51 1.62
N GLY A 9 9.40 -13.21 1.50
CA GLY A 9 8.28 -12.37 1.82
C GLY A 9 7.19 -12.42 0.76
N PRO A 10 6.08 -11.79 1.05
CA PRO A 10 4.99 -11.72 0.10
C PRO A 10 5.40 -10.95 -1.16
N ARG A 11 4.84 -11.33 -2.28
CA ARG A 11 5.03 -10.65 -3.55
C ARG A 11 3.67 -10.23 -4.04
N LEU A 12 3.52 -8.97 -4.35
CA LEU A 12 2.21 -8.47 -4.74
C LEU A 12 2.30 -7.50 -5.89
N LEU A 13 1.24 -7.49 -6.68
CA LEU A 13 0.96 -6.46 -7.65
C LEU A 13 -0.13 -5.58 -7.06
N ILE A 14 0.01 -4.27 -7.20
CA ILE A 14 -1.04 -3.35 -6.80
C ILE A 14 -1.09 -2.21 -7.82
N GLU A 15 -2.30 -1.85 -8.22
CA GLU A 15 -2.50 -0.77 -9.16
C GLU A 15 -3.85 -0.12 -8.87
N SER A 16 -4.00 1.15 -9.22
CA SER A 16 -5.30 1.78 -9.08
C SER A 16 -6.20 1.31 -10.21
N ALA A 17 -7.40 0.87 -9.84
CA ALA A 17 -8.38 0.42 -10.82
C ALA A 17 -9.20 1.61 -11.32
N TRP A 18 -9.70 2.43 -10.39
CA TRP A 18 -10.41 3.65 -10.73
C TRP A 18 -10.47 4.57 -9.50
N CYS A 19 -10.83 5.81 -9.77
CA CYS A 19 -10.94 6.85 -8.75
C CYS A 19 -12.22 7.63 -9.02
N ARG A 20 -12.99 7.90 -7.97
CA ARG A 20 -14.22 8.67 -8.13
C ARG A 20 -14.36 9.71 -7.04
N ALA A 21 -15.02 10.81 -7.40
CA ALA A 21 -15.29 11.89 -6.48
C ALA A 21 -16.31 11.46 -5.44
N THR A 22 -16.27 12.12 -4.30
CA THR A 22 -17.26 11.94 -3.24
C THR A 22 -18.05 13.23 -3.09
N ALA A 23 -19.02 13.22 -2.18
CA ALA A 23 -19.79 14.43 -1.87
C ALA A 23 -18.92 15.49 -1.17
N THR A 24 -17.81 15.07 -0.56
CA THR A 24 -16.89 16.01 0.11
C THR A 24 -15.84 16.47 -0.89
N PRO A 25 -15.69 17.78 -1.10
CA PRO A 25 -14.66 18.27 -2.02
C PRO A 25 -13.26 17.79 -1.63
N ALA A 26 -12.44 17.50 -2.64
CA ALA A 26 -11.06 17.04 -2.48
C ALA A 26 -10.95 15.66 -1.85
N ARG A 27 -12.05 14.99 -1.56
CA ARG A 27 -12.03 13.64 -1.05
C ARG A 27 -12.46 12.68 -2.15
N TRP A 28 -11.63 11.70 -2.41
CA TRP A 28 -11.81 10.75 -3.51
C TRP A 28 -11.89 9.34 -2.93
N LEU A 29 -12.55 8.45 -3.64
CA LEU A 29 -12.50 7.03 -3.35
C LEU A 29 -11.66 6.39 -4.44
N VAL A 30 -10.53 5.83 -4.04
CA VAL A 30 -9.63 5.15 -4.96
C VAL A 30 -9.78 3.66 -4.74
N THR A 31 -10.07 2.93 -5.80
CA THR A 31 -10.16 1.48 -5.74
C THR A 31 -8.86 0.91 -6.26
N TRP A 32 -8.21 0.12 -5.41
CA TRP A 32 -6.95 -0.54 -5.72
C TRP A 32 -7.20 -1.99 -6.04
N ARG A 33 -6.52 -2.48 -7.06
CA ARG A 33 -6.55 -3.90 -7.41
C ARG A 33 -5.26 -4.51 -6.93
N MET A 34 -5.35 -5.56 -6.13
CA MET A 34 -4.18 -6.26 -5.60
C MET A 34 -4.21 -7.70 -6.07
N GLN A 35 -3.03 -8.26 -6.26
CA GLN A 35 -2.88 -9.67 -6.61
C GLN A 35 -1.69 -10.25 -5.88
N ASN A 36 -1.85 -11.44 -5.36
CA ASN A 36 -0.74 -12.18 -4.75
C ASN A 36 0.03 -12.88 -5.86
N LEU A 37 1.26 -12.43 -6.10
CA LEU A 37 2.12 -13.01 -7.12
C LEU A 37 3.05 -14.08 -6.56
N GLY A 38 3.04 -14.27 -5.24
CA GLY A 38 3.91 -15.24 -4.59
C GLY A 38 3.27 -16.59 -4.47
N GLN A 39 3.94 -17.46 -3.73
CA GLN A 39 3.48 -18.83 -3.56
C GLN A 39 2.85 -19.09 -2.20
N GLU A 40 2.90 -18.11 -1.32
CA GLU A 40 2.32 -18.23 0.02
C GLU A 40 1.18 -17.24 0.17
N PRO A 41 0.12 -17.61 0.89
CA PRO A 41 -0.94 -16.65 1.16
C PRO A 41 -0.45 -15.55 2.08
N PHE A 42 -1.04 -14.37 1.95
CA PHE A 42 -0.77 -13.30 2.90
C PHE A 42 -2.06 -12.55 3.19
N GLU A 43 -2.03 -11.77 4.28
CA GLU A 43 -3.14 -10.94 4.68
C GLU A 43 -2.72 -9.49 4.65
N VAL A 44 -3.62 -8.63 4.20
CA VAL A 44 -3.43 -7.18 4.26
C VAL A 44 -4.13 -6.68 5.50
N LEU A 45 -3.38 -6.11 6.43
CA LEU A 45 -3.87 -5.73 7.75
C LEU A 45 -4.24 -4.27 7.84
N SER A 46 -3.51 -3.40 7.17
CA SER A 46 -3.77 -1.97 7.23
C SER A 46 -3.13 -1.26 6.05
N THR A 47 -3.60 -0.03 5.83
CA THR A 47 -3.10 0.85 4.78
C THR A 47 -2.84 2.23 5.34
N TRP A 48 -1.91 2.95 4.73
CA TRP A 48 -1.58 4.31 5.12
C TRP A 48 -0.97 5.03 3.92
N LEU A 49 -1.43 6.27 3.69
CA LEU A 49 -0.87 7.14 2.65
C LEU A 49 -0.41 8.43 3.34
N PRO A 50 0.86 8.54 3.70
CA PRO A 50 1.34 9.66 4.52
C PRO A 50 1.75 10.92 3.77
N HIS A 51 1.55 10.98 2.47
CA HIS A 51 1.97 12.14 1.68
C HIS A 51 1.02 13.33 1.88
N ASP A 52 1.55 14.56 1.91
CA ASP A 52 0.74 15.74 2.14
C ASP A 52 -0.28 16.02 1.05
N MET A 53 0.06 15.70 -0.18
CA MET A 53 -0.78 16.05 -1.33
C MET A 53 -1.66 14.90 -1.81
N PHE A 54 -1.44 13.70 -1.31
CA PHE A 54 -2.24 12.55 -1.67
C PHE A 54 -2.26 11.64 -0.45
N SER A 55 -3.19 11.90 0.44
CA SER A 55 -3.10 11.36 1.78
C SER A 55 -4.33 10.58 2.21
N SER A 56 -4.09 9.63 3.07
CA SER A 56 -5.12 8.88 3.77
C SER A 56 -4.53 8.47 5.11
N GLY A 57 -5.33 8.53 6.17
CA GLY A 57 -4.87 8.09 7.47
C GLY A 57 -4.63 6.59 7.51
N GLN A 58 -4.17 6.11 8.64
CA GLN A 58 -4.01 4.67 8.81
C GLN A 58 -5.37 4.03 8.95
N HIS A 59 -5.64 3.04 8.12
CA HIS A 59 -6.89 2.30 8.14
C HIS A 59 -6.61 0.84 8.43
N THR A 60 -7.12 0.36 9.55
CA THR A 60 -7.09 -1.06 9.84
C THR A 60 -8.18 -1.75 9.04
N ILE A 61 -7.81 -2.83 8.38
CA ILE A 61 -8.76 -3.60 7.58
C ILE A 61 -9.25 -4.76 8.44
N ALA A 62 -10.53 -4.72 8.81
CA ALA A 62 -11.10 -5.74 9.69
C ALA A 62 -12.39 -6.26 9.08
N PRO A 63 -12.44 -7.55 8.72
CA PRO A 63 -11.36 -8.52 8.83
C PRO A 63 -10.27 -8.27 7.79
N PRO A 64 -9.05 -8.76 8.01
CA PRO A 64 -7.98 -8.59 7.03
C PRO A 64 -8.35 -9.19 5.68
N VAL A 65 -7.81 -8.61 4.62
CA VAL A 65 -7.99 -9.17 3.29
C VAL A 65 -6.94 -10.26 3.09
N ARG A 66 -7.41 -11.49 2.92
CA ARG A 66 -6.52 -12.63 2.70
C ARG A 66 -6.45 -12.93 1.22
N LEU A 67 -5.24 -13.06 0.71
CA LEU A 67 -5.01 -13.38 -0.70
C LEU A 67 -4.23 -14.67 -0.81
N LEU A 68 -4.85 -15.68 -1.40
CA LEU A 68 -4.17 -16.91 -1.77
C LEU A 68 -3.30 -16.66 -3.00
N PRO A 69 -2.34 -17.55 -3.29
CA PRO A 69 -1.51 -17.38 -4.47
C PRO A 69 -2.36 -17.15 -5.72
N GLN A 70 -2.01 -16.12 -6.49
CA GLN A 70 -2.68 -15.68 -7.72
C GLN A 70 -4.05 -15.04 -7.50
N GLU A 71 -4.54 -15.01 -6.28
CA GLU A 71 -5.84 -14.41 -6.00
C GLU A 71 -5.77 -12.90 -6.08
N ARG A 72 -6.87 -12.29 -6.50
CA ARG A 72 -7.00 -10.84 -6.63
C ARG A 72 -8.06 -10.33 -5.68
N ALA A 73 -7.93 -9.08 -5.28
CA ALA A 73 -8.95 -8.40 -4.49
C ALA A 73 -8.95 -6.93 -4.83
N LEU A 74 -10.08 -6.29 -4.59
CA LEU A 74 -10.22 -4.85 -4.71
C LEU A 74 -10.30 -4.26 -3.31
N LEU A 75 -9.64 -3.14 -3.12
CA LEU A 75 -9.66 -2.43 -1.86
C LEU A 75 -9.96 -0.96 -2.15
N GLU A 76 -11.00 -0.43 -1.53
CA GLU A 76 -11.39 0.95 -1.73
C GLU A 76 -10.95 1.78 -0.53
N LEU A 77 -10.27 2.89 -0.80
CA LEU A 77 -9.74 3.76 0.24
C LEU A 77 -10.12 5.20 -0.03
N PRO A 78 -10.51 5.95 1.00
CA PRO A 78 -10.68 7.39 0.85
C PRO A 78 -9.32 8.08 0.81
N VAL A 79 -9.19 9.06 -0.06
CA VAL A 79 -7.94 9.79 -0.23
C VAL A 79 -8.26 11.26 -0.35
N VAL A 80 -7.44 12.10 0.26
CA VAL A 80 -7.55 13.56 0.13
C VAL A 80 -6.51 14.03 -0.87
N CYS A 81 -6.96 14.73 -1.92
CA CYS A 81 -6.08 15.28 -2.92
C CYS A 81 -6.70 16.60 -3.42
N ARG A 82 -6.00 17.71 -3.18
CA ARG A 82 -6.50 19.04 -3.55
C ARG A 82 -5.69 19.67 -4.68
N GLU A 83 -4.90 18.86 -5.37
CA GLU A 83 -4.02 19.39 -6.38
C GLU A 83 -4.80 19.82 -7.63
N PRO A 84 -4.36 20.89 -8.28
CA PRO A 84 -5.09 21.39 -9.44
C PRO A 84 -4.97 20.45 -10.64
N PRO A 85 -5.86 20.61 -11.63
CA PRO A 85 -5.76 19.82 -12.86
C PRO A 85 -4.39 19.94 -13.49
N GLU A 86 -3.94 18.85 -14.09
CA GLU A 86 -2.67 18.76 -14.82
C GLU A 86 -1.43 18.84 -13.95
N SER A 87 -1.57 18.79 -12.64
CA SER A 87 -0.42 18.70 -11.75
C SER A 87 0.01 17.25 -11.57
N VAL A 88 1.22 17.08 -11.03
CA VAL A 88 1.80 15.77 -10.77
C VAL A 88 2.31 15.75 -9.35
N VAL A 89 1.97 14.70 -8.61
CA VAL A 89 2.48 14.47 -7.26
C VAL A 89 3.47 13.33 -7.34
N GLU A 90 4.72 13.60 -6.98
CA GLU A 90 5.78 12.61 -7.01
C GLU A 90 6.00 12.03 -5.62
N ASN A 91 6.51 10.82 -5.59
CA ASN A 91 6.95 10.18 -4.36
C ASN A 91 5.85 10.04 -3.31
N ALA A 92 4.64 9.77 -3.75
CA ALA A 92 3.59 9.36 -2.85
C ALA A 92 3.73 7.86 -2.60
N PHE A 93 3.29 7.40 -1.44
CA PHE A 93 3.40 6.00 -1.09
C PHE A 93 2.10 5.49 -0.51
N VAL A 94 1.77 4.24 -0.86
CA VAL A 94 0.84 3.45 -0.07
C VAL A 94 1.69 2.52 0.77
N ILE A 95 1.50 2.56 2.08
CA ILE A 95 2.20 1.66 2.98
C ILE A 95 1.20 0.63 3.47
N LEU A 96 1.49 -0.63 3.20
CA LEU A 96 0.63 -1.74 3.59
C LEU A 96 1.31 -2.52 4.70
N ARG A 97 0.54 -2.87 5.72
CA ARG A 97 1.00 -3.84 6.70
C ARG A 97 0.44 -5.19 6.31
N LEU A 98 1.32 -6.17 6.24
CA LEU A 98 0.97 -7.51 5.77
C LEU A 98 1.38 -8.53 6.80
N ARG A 99 0.74 -9.70 6.76
CA ARG A 99 1.17 -10.86 7.53
C ARG A 99 1.27 -12.04 6.59
N CYS A 100 2.41 -12.70 6.60
CA CYS A 100 2.68 -13.84 5.74
C CYS A 100 3.42 -14.87 6.54
N LEU A 101 2.89 -16.08 6.62
CA LEU A 101 3.50 -17.17 7.39
C LEU A 101 3.78 -16.75 8.83
N GLY A 102 2.84 -16.05 9.44
CA GLY A 102 2.97 -15.62 10.83
C GLY A 102 3.92 -14.49 11.08
N GLN A 103 4.54 -13.94 10.04
CA GLN A 103 5.50 -12.85 10.18
C GLN A 103 4.91 -11.57 9.64
N ALA A 104 5.23 -10.46 10.32
CA ALA A 104 4.79 -9.14 9.87
C ALA A 104 5.71 -8.62 8.78
N TRP A 105 5.12 -8.00 7.78
CA TRP A 105 5.82 -7.37 6.67
C TRP A 105 5.24 -6.01 6.40
N ARG A 106 6.02 -5.17 5.76
CA ARG A 106 5.55 -3.86 5.33
C ARG A 106 5.88 -3.70 3.86
N ALA A 107 4.86 -3.35 3.08
CA ALA A 107 5.05 -3.07 1.65
C ALA A 107 4.98 -1.57 1.43
N PHE A 108 5.94 -1.04 0.66
CA PHE A 108 5.94 0.35 0.26
C PHE A 108 5.66 0.38 -1.23
N VAL A 109 4.54 0.96 -1.59
CA VAL A 109 4.12 1.10 -2.98
C VAL A 109 4.36 2.54 -3.38
N ARG A 110 5.35 2.77 -4.22
CA ARG A 110 5.68 4.12 -4.65
C ARG A 110 4.78 4.52 -5.79
N LEU A 111 4.21 5.69 -5.70
CA LEU A 111 3.23 6.20 -6.64
C LEU A 111 3.67 7.52 -7.25
N ARG A 112 3.26 7.70 -8.48
CA ARG A 112 3.22 8.98 -9.13
C ARG A 112 1.76 9.27 -9.41
N VAL A 113 1.24 10.40 -8.95
CA VAL A 113 -0.16 10.73 -9.12
C VAL A 113 -0.29 11.83 -10.15
N MET A 114 -0.96 11.54 -11.24
CA MET A 114 -1.22 12.52 -12.27
C MET A 114 -2.65 13.00 -12.14
N VAL A 115 -2.83 14.30 -11.93
CA VAL A 115 -4.16 14.88 -11.82
C VAL A 115 -4.58 15.28 -13.24
N ASP A 116 -5.66 14.68 -13.73
CA ASP A 116 -6.04 14.87 -15.12
C ASP A 116 -6.71 16.23 -15.35
N THR A 117 -7.20 16.48 -16.56
CA THR A 117 -7.76 17.76 -16.90
C THR A 117 -9.05 18.08 -16.14
N THR A 118 -9.72 17.06 -15.61
CA THR A 118 -10.92 17.26 -14.82
C THR A 118 -10.62 17.37 -13.32
N GLY A 119 -9.35 17.28 -12.92
CA GLY A 119 -8.98 17.35 -11.53
C GLY A 119 -9.01 16.00 -10.82
N THR A 120 -9.21 14.91 -11.55
CA THR A 120 -9.27 13.57 -10.95
C THR A 120 -7.86 13.01 -10.80
N PRO A 121 -7.47 12.61 -9.59
CA PRO A 121 -6.15 12.01 -9.40
C PRO A 121 -6.08 10.61 -9.99
N ARG A 122 -4.99 10.32 -10.65
CA ARG A 122 -4.76 9.01 -11.27
C ARG A 122 -3.41 8.49 -10.80
N PRO A 123 -3.43 7.68 -9.75
CA PRO A 123 -2.17 7.12 -9.23
C PRO A 123 -1.62 6.06 -10.18
N VAL A 124 -0.31 6.10 -10.36
CA VAL A 124 0.40 5.10 -11.14
C VAL A 124 1.43 4.48 -10.21
N CYS A 125 1.40 3.18 -10.09
CA CYS A 125 2.35 2.47 -9.25
C CYS A 125 3.68 2.36 -9.98
N GLU A 126 4.75 2.84 -9.35
CA GLU A 126 6.08 2.82 -9.96
C GLU A 126 6.94 1.68 -9.44
N SER A 127 6.78 1.31 -8.17
CA SER A 127 7.54 0.21 -7.61
C SER A 127 6.89 -0.28 -6.34
N VAL A 128 7.20 -1.52 -5.99
CA VAL A 128 6.76 -2.12 -4.73
C VAL A 128 7.98 -2.75 -4.09
N THR A 129 8.23 -2.39 -2.82
CA THR A 129 9.26 -3.06 -2.04
C THR A 129 8.63 -3.61 -0.77
N VAL A 130 9.13 -4.74 -0.30
CA VAL A 130 8.54 -5.44 0.84
C VAL A 130 9.66 -5.76 1.83
N HIS A 131 9.43 -5.44 3.10
CA HIS A 131 10.43 -5.60 4.14
C HIS A 131 9.84 -6.29 5.35
N PRO A 132 10.59 -7.21 5.98
CA PRO A 132 10.13 -7.81 7.23
C PRO A 132 10.14 -6.77 8.35
N VAL A 133 9.23 -6.94 9.31
CA VAL A 133 9.08 -6.00 10.41
C VAL A 133 9.26 -6.74 11.72
N GLY A 134 10.00 -6.12 12.62
CA GLY A 134 9.98 -6.54 14.01
C GLY A 134 10.88 -7.67 14.40
N PHE A 135 11.50 -8.35 13.43
CA PHE A 135 12.26 -9.47 13.87
C PHE A 135 13.55 -9.05 14.54
N SER A 136 14.03 -7.86 14.28
CA SER A 136 15.23 -7.42 14.93
C SER A 136 15.02 -7.22 16.41
N GLY A 137 13.82 -6.96 16.80
CA GLY A 137 13.58 -6.74 18.20
C GLY A 137 13.75 -7.96 19.02
N ARG A 138 13.77 -9.12 18.37
CA ARG A 138 13.80 -10.20 19.11
C ARG A 138 15.07 -10.36 19.77
N ARG A 139 16.08 -9.78 19.40
CA ARG A 139 17.11 -10.00 20.06
C ARG A 139 17.28 -9.12 21.10
N GLY A 140 16.97 -8.91 21.55
CA GLY A 140 17.04 -8.16 22.41
C GLY A 140 16.74 -7.21 22.81
N GLY A 141 16.60 -6.95 22.83
CA GLY A 141 16.27 -6.11 23.04
C GLY A 141 15.91 -5.16 22.99
N SER A 142 16.02 -4.74 22.83
CA SER A 142 15.66 -3.93 22.62
C SER A 142 14.90 -3.20 22.53
N PRO A 143 14.90 -2.61 22.55
CA PRO A 143 14.20 -1.86 22.40
C PRO A 143 13.50 -1.19 22.12
N PRO A 144 13.37 -0.92 22.18
CA PRO A 144 12.73 -0.30 21.69
C PRO A 144 12.09 0.47 21.43
N HIS A 145 12.24 0.83 21.30
CA HIS A 145 11.83 1.49 20.88
C HIS A 145 11.18 2.02 20.41
N LEU A 146 11.17 2.18 20.29
CA LEU A 146 10.83 2.64 19.74
C LEU A 146 10.16 2.97 19.14
N ASP A 147 9.86 3.02 18.86
CA ASP A 147 9.41 3.29 18.18
C ASP A 147 8.98 3.51 17.91
#